data_de354498d1001ac346f04c88a2f700da
#
_entry.id   de354498d1001ac346f04c88a2f700da
#
_cell.length_a   1.000
_cell.length_b   1.000
_cell.length_c   1.000
_cell.angle_alpha   90.00
_cell.angle_beta   90.00
_cell.angle_gamma   90.00
#
_symmetry.space_group_name_H-M   'P 1'
#
loop_
_entity.id
_entity.type
_entity.pdbx_description
1 polymer ?
#
loop_
_entity_poly.entity_id
_entity_poly.type
_entity_poly.pdbx_seq_one_letter_code
_entity_poly.pdbx_strand_id
1 'polypeptide(L)'
;MKATIYHNPKCATSRQVLDMLHEAGAEVTVVEYLRSPPSRGDLGRLFARAGITPREGLRMKEDEAGGLAGASDEAILDAMVASPILIERPLVETEKGVVLARPKERVREIL
;
A
#
# COMPACT_ATOMS: atom_id res chain seq x y z
N MET A 1 2.44 20.03 -1.39
CA MET A 1 2.39 18.71 -2.02
C MET A 1 1.28 17.88 -1.37
N LYS A 2 0.51 17.19 -2.17
CA LYS A 2 -0.54 16.28 -1.69
C LYS A 2 -0.03 14.85 -1.66
N ALA A 3 -0.32 14.14 -0.57
CA ALA A 3 0.05 12.74 -0.42
C ALA A 3 -1.14 11.94 0.11
N THR A 4 -1.34 10.75 -0.42
CA THR A 4 -2.32 9.79 0.09
C THR A 4 -1.57 8.60 0.66
N ILE A 5 -1.84 8.27 1.91
CA ILE A 5 -1.29 7.08 2.55
C ILE A 5 -2.38 6.06 2.81
N TYR A 6 -2.17 4.84 2.33
CA TYR A 6 -3.03 3.70 2.63
C TYR A 6 -2.50 3.08 3.91
N HIS A 7 -3.14 3.44 5.01
CA HIS A 7 -2.61 3.40 6.36
C HIS A 7 -3.21 2.28 7.21
N ASN A 8 -2.35 1.66 8.00
CA ASN A 8 -2.77 0.76 9.07
C ASN A 8 -2.27 1.35 10.39
N PRO A 9 -3.17 1.88 11.26
CA PRO A 9 -2.76 2.52 12.51
C PRO A 9 -2.10 1.58 13.51
N LYS A 10 -2.25 0.27 13.32
CA LYS A 10 -1.59 -0.74 14.17
C LYS A 10 -0.20 -1.12 13.67
N CYS A 11 0.19 -0.67 12.49
CA CYS A 11 1.50 -0.98 11.91
C CYS A 11 2.50 0.13 12.25
N ALA A 12 3.60 -0.22 12.92
CA ALA A 12 4.62 0.76 13.30
C ALA A 12 5.23 1.46 12.08
N THR A 13 5.55 0.71 11.03
CA THR A 13 6.10 1.29 9.80
C THR A 13 5.12 2.30 9.20
N SER A 14 3.83 1.96 9.15
CA SER A 14 2.80 2.84 8.61
C SER A 14 2.69 4.15 9.40
N ARG A 15 2.74 4.07 10.74
CA ARG A 15 2.73 5.26 11.60
C ARG A 15 3.97 6.13 11.37
N GLN A 16 5.14 5.52 11.25
CA GLN A 16 6.38 6.24 11.01
C GLN A 16 6.38 6.95 9.65
N VAL A 17 5.85 6.30 8.62
CA VAL A 17 5.72 6.91 7.30
C VAL A 17 4.74 8.09 7.34
N LEU A 18 3.63 7.96 8.05
CA LEU A 18 2.69 9.06 8.23
C LEU A 18 3.38 10.28 8.86
N ASP A 19 4.18 10.05 9.91
CA ASP A 19 4.95 11.12 10.55
C ASP A 19 5.93 11.77 9.57
N MET A 20 6.61 10.97 8.75
CA MET A 20 7.54 11.48 7.75
C MET A 20 6.86 12.37 6.72
N LEU A 21 5.64 12.02 6.30
CA LEU A 21 4.84 12.84 5.39
C LEU A 21 4.47 14.18 6.01
N HIS A 22 4.06 14.18 7.27
CA HIS A 22 3.76 15.42 7.98
C HIS A 22 5.00 16.29 8.15
N GLU A 23 6.12 15.70 8.52
CA GLU A 23 7.40 16.41 8.67
C GLU A 23 7.86 17.03 7.34
N ALA A 24 7.56 16.39 6.23
CA ALA A 24 7.86 16.92 4.90
C ALA A 24 6.92 18.05 4.46
N GLY A 25 5.93 18.39 5.27
CA GLY A 25 4.96 19.42 4.96
C GLY A 25 3.89 19.03 3.95
N ALA A 26 3.68 17.75 3.73
CA ALA A 26 2.66 17.27 2.81
C ALA A 26 1.24 17.49 3.35
N GLU A 27 0.31 17.77 2.46
CA GLU A 27 -1.13 17.69 2.72
C GLU A 27 -1.53 16.22 2.63
N VAL A 28 -1.74 15.58 3.79
CA VAL A 28 -1.93 14.12 3.83
C VAL A 28 -3.40 13.75 3.87
N THR A 29 -3.79 12.85 2.95
CA THR A 29 -5.06 12.13 3.02
C THR A 29 -4.77 10.74 3.54
N VAL A 30 -5.39 10.37 4.66
CA VAL A 30 -5.25 9.05 5.26
C VAL A 30 -6.42 8.17 4.84
N VAL A 31 -6.10 7.06 4.18
CA VAL A 31 -7.09 6.03 3.84
C VAL A 31 -6.79 4.82 4.71
N GLU A 32 -7.67 4.52 5.66
CA GLU A 32 -7.57 3.30 6.47
C GLU A 32 -8.11 2.13 5.63
N TYR A 33 -7.23 1.51 4.86
CA TYR A 33 -7.61 0.54 3.82
C TYR A 33 -8.29 -0.72 4.36
N LEU A 34 -8.15 -1.02 5.65
CA LEU A 34 -8.86 -2.15 6.25
C LEU A 34 -10.35 -1.87 6.41
N ARG A 35 -10.72 -0.59 6.53
CA ARG A 35 -12.12 -0.15 6.63
C ARG A 35 -12.68 0.34 5.31
N SER A 36 -11.82 1.00 4.52
CA SER A 36 -12.18 1.60 3.23
C SER A 36 -11.19 1.11 2.19
N PRO A 37 -11.29 -0.16 1.77
CA PRO A 37 -10.32 -0.73 0.84
C PRO A 37 -10.40 -0.03 -0.51
N PRO A 38 -9.25 0.13 -1.19
CA PRO A 38 -9.25 0.62 -2.56
C PRO A 38 -10.00 -0.36 -3.46
N SER A 39 -10.60 0.15 -4.52
CA SER A 39 -11.22 -0.70 -5.53
C SER A 39 -10.14 -1.53 -6.23
N ARG A 40 -10.57 -2.60 -6.92
CA ARG A 40 -9.65 -3.42 -7.71
C ARG A 40 -8.91 -2.58 -8.75
N GLY A 41 -9.61 -1.66 -9.41
CA GLY A 41 -9.01 -0.76 -10.39
C GLY A 41 -7.99 0.18 -9.77
N ASP A 42 -8.30 0.77 -8.62
CA ASP A 42 -7.36 1.64 -7.89
C ASP A 42 -6.13 0.88 -7.42
N LEU A 43 -6.33 -0.32 -6.91
CA LEU A 43 -5.21 -1.14 -6.42
C LEU A 43 -4.28 -1.53 -7.56
N GLY A 44 -4.82 -1.94 -8.71
CA GLY A 44 -4.04 -2.24 -9.90
C GLY A 44 -3.27 -1.02 -10.41
N ARG A 45 -3.90 0.15 -10.39
CA ARG A 45 -3.27 1.43 -10.77
C ARG A 45 -2.12 1.77 -9.84
N LEU A 46 -2.34 1.62 -8.53
CA LEU A 46 -1.31 1.91 -7.53
C LEU A 46 -0.08 1.02 -7.71
N PHE A 47 -0.28 -0.28 -7.87
CA PHE A 47 0.84 -1.19 -8.09
C PHE A 47 1.57 -0.89 -9.40
N ALA A 48 0.83 -0.61 -10.48
CA ALA A 48 1.44 -0.24 -11.76
C ALA A 48 2.30 1.02 -11.63
N ARG A 49 1.81 2.06 -10.97
CA ARG A 49 2.57 3.28 -10.71
C ARG A 49 3.78 3.04 -9.81
N ALA A 50 3.67 2.12 -8.88
CA ALA A 50 4.78 1.75 -8.00
C ALA A 50 5.83 0.88 -8.69
N GLY A 51 5.53 0.36 -9.88
CA GLY A 51 6.43 -0.52 -10.60
C GLY A 51 6.55 -1.90 -9.97
N ILE A 52 5.54 -2.34 -9.23
CA ILE A 52 5.52 -3.67 -8.59
C ILE A 52 4.31 -4.47 -9.08
N THR A 53 4.45 -5.79 -8.95
CA THR A 53 3.34 -6.70 -9.25
C THR A 53 2.43 -6.84 -8.02
N PRO A 54 1.17 -7.29 -8.20
CA PRO A 54 0.32 -7.63 -7.07
C PRO A 54 0.98 -8.61 -6.10
N ARG A 55 1.73 -9.58 -6.60
CA ARG A 55 2.46 -10.54 -5.77
C ARG A 55 3.48 -9.85 -4.87
N GLU A 56 4.20 -8.85 -5.39
CA GLU A 56 5.17 -8.08 -4.61
C GLU A 56 4.49 -7.22 -3.53
N GLY A 57 3.23 -6.86 -3.76
CA GLY A 57 2.43 -6.13 -2.79
C GLY A 57 1.64 -7.01 -1.82
N LEU A 58 1.80 -8.34 -1.90
CA LEU A 58 1.09 -9.29 -1.06
C LEU A 58 1.80 -9.46 0.28
N ARG A 59 1.04 -9.34 1.37
CA ARG A 59 1.57 -9.55 2.71
C ARG A 59 1.69 -11.05 3.00
N MET A 60 2.88 -11.58 2.78
CA MET A 60 3.16 -13.02 2.91
C MET A 60 3.02 -13.56 4.34
N LYS A 61 3.02 -12.70 5.35
CA LYS A 61 2.85 -13.10 6.76
C LYS A 61 1.43 -13.51 7.10
N GLU A 62 0.45 -13.15 6.26
CA GLU A 62 -0.93 -13.54 6.50
C GLU A 62 -1.16 -14.99 6.09
N ASP A 63 -1.95 -15.72 6.90
CA ASP A 63 -2.24 -17.14 6.63
C ASP A 63 -2.90 -17.34 5.27
N GLU A 64 -3.82 -16.44 4.89
CA GLU A 64 -4.51 -16.49 3.60
C GLU A 64 -3.56 -16.40 2.41
N ALA A 65 -2.39 -15.76 2.58
CA ALA A 65 -1.42 -15.60 1.50
C ALA A 65 -0.84 -16.95 1.03
N GLY A 66 -0.77 -17.95 1.92
CA GLY A 66 -0.29 -19.28 1.57
C GLY A 66 -1.11 -19.94 0.48
N GLY A 67 -2.41 -19.71 0.45
CA GLY A 67 -3.31 -20.21 -0.59
C GLY A 67 -3.14 -19.55 -1.95
N LEU A 68 -2.37 -18.46 -2.01
CA LEU A 68 -2.15 -17.69 -3.23
C LEU A 68 -0.78 -17.92 -3.87
N ALA A 69 -0.02 -18.91 -3.39
CA ALA A 69 1.34 -19.17 -3.85
C ALA A 69 1.46 -19.38 -5.37
N GLY A 70 0.48 -20.04 -5.97
CA GLY A 70 0.45 -20.28 -7.42
C GLY A 70 -0.56 -19.40 -8.17
N ALA A 71 -1.15 -18.40 -7.50
CA ALA A 71 -2.21 -17.58 -8.09
C ALA A 71 -1.67 -16.58 -9.10
N SER A 72 -2.51 -16.23 -10.08
CA SER A 72 -2.22 -15.16 -11.03
C SER A 72 -2.30 -13.79 -10.34
N ASP A 73 -1.73 -12.77 -10.97
CA ASP A 73 -1.84 -11.38 -10.50
C ASP A 73 -3.30 -10.96 -10.35
N GLU A 74 -4.15 -11.36 -11.29
CA GLU A 74 -5.59 -11.07 -11.25
C GLU A 74 -6.26 -11.69 -10.04
N ALA A 75 -5.95 -12.95 -9.74
CA ALA A 75 -6.50 -13.64 -8.59
C ALA A 75 -6.01 -13.03 -7.27
N ILE A 76 -4.76 -12.56 -7.24
CA ILE A 76 -4.20 -11.86 -6.07
C ILE A 76 -4.93 -10.53 -5.83
N LEU A 77 -5.17 -9.74 -6.88
CA LEU A 77 -5.94 -8.50 -6.76
C LEU A 77 -7.36 -8.76 -6.22
N ASP A 78 -8.02 -9.78 -6.75
CA ASP A 78 -9.35 -10.17 -6.28
C ASP A 78 -9.33 -10.55 -4.79
N ALA A 79 -8.32 -11.30 -4.37
CA ALA A 79 -8.17 -11.70 -2.97
C ALA A 79 -7.91 -10.49 -2.06
N MET A 80 -7.11 -9.51 -2.50
CA MET A 80 -6.83 -8.30 -1.75
C MET A 80 -8.08 -7.43 -1.55
N VAL A 81 -8.95 -7.35 -2.56
CA VAL A 81 -10.22 -6.62 -2.45
C VAL A 81 -11.16 -7.32 -1.47
N ALA A 82 -11.20 -8.65 -1.50
CA ALA A 82 -12.02 -9.44 -0.57
C ALA A 82 -11.45 -9.43 0.86
N SER A 83 -10.12 -9.41 0.99
CA SER A 83 -9.41 -9.43 2.27
C SER A 83 -8.29 -8.38 2.27
N PRO A 84 -8.59 -7.11 2.58
CA PRO A 84 -7.60 -6.03 2.53
C PRO A 84 -6.37 -6.24 3.42
N ILE A 85 -6.46 -7.09 4.44
CA ILE A 85 -5.31 -7.43 5.29
C ILE A 85 -4.15 -8.04 4.48
N LEU A 86 -4.44 -8.57 3.29
CA LEU A 86 -3.44 -9.15 2.39
C LEU A 86 -2.57 -8.11 1.70
N ILE A 87 -2.95 -6.83 1.76
CA ILE A 87 -2.18 -5.76 1.12
C ILE A 87 -1.02 -5.36 2.03
N GLU A 88 0.20 -5.38 1.49
CA GLU A 88 1.35 -4.82 2.20
C GLU A 88 1.18 -3.30 2.37
N ARG A 89 1.80 -2.74 3.42
CA ARG A 89 1.56 -1.36 3.82
C ARG A 89 2.82 -0.71 4.37
N PRO A 90 2.90 0.62 4.29
CA PRO A 90 1.90 1.48 3.66
C PRO A 90 2.22 1.71 2.19
N LEU A 91 1.19 1.76 1.36
CA LEU A 91 1.29 2.34 0.03
C LEU A 91 1.13 3.85 0.18
N VAL A 92 1.95 4.62 -0.51
CA VAL A 92 1.86 6.09 -0.51
C VAL A 92 1.88 6.59 -1.93
N GLU A 93 0.97 7.50 -2.23
CA GLU A 93 0.88 8.14 -3.54
C GLU A 93 1.06 9.64 -3.40
N THR A 94 1.93 10.20 -4.24
CA THR A 94 2.05 11.64 -4.47
C THR A 94 1.99 11.91 -5.96
N GLU A 95 2.04 13.17 -6.36
CA GLU A 95 2.15 13.54 -7.77
C GLU A 95 3.41 12.97 -8.44
N LYS A 96 4.44 12.66 -7.67
CA LYS A 96 5.71 12.12 -8.17
C LYS A 96 5.69 10.61 -8.39
N GLY A 97 4.75 9.91 -7.79
CA GLY A 97 4.64 8.47 -7.96
C GLY A 97 3.97 7.76 -6.81
N VAL A 98 4.11 6.45 -6.80
CA VAL A 98 3.61 5.56 -5.75
C VAL A 98 4.76 4.69 -5.28
N VAL A 99 4.80 4.45 -3.98
CA VAL A 99 5.80 3.55 -3.38
C VAL A 99 5.16 2.70 -2.29
N LEU A 100 5.60 1.45 -2.19
CA LEU A 100 5.38 0.65 -0.99
C LEU A 100 6.53 1.00 -0.04
N ALA A 101 6.23 1.75 1.03
CA ALA A 101 7.23 2.34 1.91
C ALA A 101 7.74 1.33 2.94
N ARG A 102 8.39 0.30 2.47
CA ARG A 102 9.06 -0.73 3.26
C ARG A 102 10.40 -1.07 2.60
N PRO A 103 11.54 -0.65 3.22
CA PRO A 103 11.62 0.12 4.47
C PRO A 103 11.03 1.53 4.34
N LYS A 104 10.75 2.15 5.47
CA LYS A 104 10.04 3.44 5.54
C LYS A 104 10.73 4.55 4.75
N GLU A 105 12.06 4.51 4.67
CA GLU A 105 12.88 5.50 3.97
C GLU A 105 12.55 5.59 2.47
N ARG A 106 11.95 4.55 1.91
CA ARG A 106 11.54 4.55 0.50
C ARG A 106 10.51 5.63 0.18
N VAL A 107 9.78 6.12 1.18
CA VAL A 107 8.83 7.22 0.96
C VAL A 107 9.52 8.48 0.40
N ARG A 108 10.80 8.65 0.68
CA ARG A 108 11.58 9.80 0.18
C ARG A 108 11.70 9.82 -1.33
N GLU A 109 11.55 8.68 -1.98
CA GLU A 109 11.63 8.57 -3.45
C GLU A 109 10.51 9.36 -4.16
N ILE A 110 9.43 9.66 -3.46
CA ILE A 110 8.26 10.36 -4.03
C ILE A 110 7.93 11.67 -3.32
N LEU A 111 8.82 12.14 -2.48
CA LEU A 111 8.65 13.42 -1.80
C LEU A 111 9.26 14.59 -2.56
#